data_75f975dd1201880d2967a96d5ac9f5bc
#
_entry.id   75f975dd1201880d2967a96d5ac9f5bc
#
_cell.length_a   1.000
_cell.length_b   1.000
_cell.length_c   1.000
_cell.angle_alpha   90.00
_cell.angle_beta   90.00
_cell.angle_gamma   90.00
#
_symmetry.space_group_name_H-M   'P 1'
#
loop_
_entity.id
_entity.type
_entity.pdbx_description
1 polymer ?
#
loop_
_entity_poly.entity_id
_entity_poly.type
_entity_poly.pdbx_seq_one_letter_code
_entity_poly.pdbx_strand_id
1 'polypeptide(L)'
;MRLVFEAFYERDGDLFRATELTRGPWDPGAQHAGPPSALLGWAIEGLPESEEFQVGRVTFEILRSVPIAPVRVDARVARPGRRVQMFEAELSEAGGEVLMRARGWRIRIAKLDLPGEALVASQPPPPPEDGTDAGFFPTGEEHGYHSAMEIRFVAGGFLEPGPATAWLRMRQPLVAGEEPTPLQRTLVAADVGNGISAALDFRRFLFINVDLTVHLERMPKGEWIGVDAATLPRPKGVGTAESTLFDGGGRIGRALQTLLISER
;
A
#
# COMPACT_ATOMS: atom_id res chain seq x y z
N MET A 1 -15.17 3.08 27.87
CA MET A 1 -13.79 3.57 27.64
C MET A 1 -13.55 3.37 26.14
N ARG A 2 -13.47 4.45 25.37
CA ARG A 2 -13.22 4.34 23.92
C ARG A 2 -11.75 3.96 23.75
N LEU A 3 -11.46 2.86 23.06
CA LEU A 3 -10.09 2.51 22.71
C LEU A 3 -9.59 3.58 21.72
N VAL A 4 -8.51 4.25 22.05
CA VAL A 4 -7.84 5.20 21.16
C VAL A 4 -6.60 4.49 20.63
N PHE A 5 -6.62 4.14 19.37
CA PHE A 5 -5.45 3.58 18.70
C PHE A 5 -4.60 4.72 18.12
N GLU A 6 -3.32 4.74 18.44
CA GLU A 6 -2.39 5.82 18.05
C GLU A 6 -1.55 5.47 16.82
N ALA A 7 -1.56 4.21 16.37
CA ALA A 7 -0.79 3.73 15.23
C ALA A 7 -1.39 2.45 14.64
N PHE A 8 -0.98 2.09 13.42
CA PHE A 8 -1.29 0.77 12.85
C PHE A 8 -0.61 -0.36 13.62
N TYR A 9 0.61 -0.13 14.10
CA TYR A 9 1.39 -1.12 14.86
C TYR A 9 2.00 -0.50 16.10
N GLU A 10 2.03 -1.31 17.18
CA GLU A 10 2.79 -1.04 18.40
C GLU A 10 3.98 -1.99 18.44
N ARG A 11 5.19 -1.45 18.68
CA ARG A 11 6.39 -2.26 18.78
C ARG A 11 6.49 -2.93 20.15
N ASP A 12 6.76 -4.24 20.17
CA ASP A 12 6.96 -5.05 21.37
C ASP A 12 8.20 -5.95 21.17
N GLY A 13 9.37 -5.43 21.51
CA GLY A 13 10.65 -6.08 21.21
C GLY A 13 10.87 -6.24 19.70
N ASP A 14 10.97 -7.50 19.25
CA ASP A 14 11.13 -7.86 17.84
C ASP A 14 9.79 -8.05 17.11
N LEU A 15 8.68 -7.90 17.82
CA LEU A 15 7.34 -8.05 17.29
C LEU A 15 6.67 -6.69 17.07
N PHE A 16 5.75 -6.67 16.13
CA PHE A 16 4.83 -5.58 15.84
C PHE A 16 3.41 -6.06 16.11
N ARG A 17 2.79 -5.51 17.14
CA ARG A 17 1.39 -5.81 17.48
C ARG A 17 0.49 -4.99 16.57
N ALA A 18 -0.22 -5.66 15.66
CA ALA A 18 -1.23 -5.02 14.83
C ALA A 18 -2.39 -4.51 15.69
N THR A 19 -2.80 -3.27 15.49
CA THR A 19 -4.00 -2.68 16.09
C THR A 19 -5.20 -2.91 15.16
N GLU A 20 -6.39 -2.60 15.65
CA GLU A 20 -7.59 -2.65 14.83
C GLU A 20 -7.58 -1.70 13.63
N LEU A 21 -6.74 -0.68 13.63
CA LEU A 21 -6.54 0.22 12.49
C LEU A 21 -6.01 -0.48 11.24
N THR A 22 -5.42 -1.68 11.39
CA THR A 22 -4.98 -2.49 10.25
C THR A 22 -6.10 -3.25 9.55
N ARG A 23 -7.30 -3.38 10.17
CA ARG A 23 -8.42 -4.21 9.70
C ARG A 23 -8.81 -3.87 8.26
N GLY A 24 -8.93 -4.91 7.43
CA GLY A 24 -9.43 -4.83 6.07
C GLY A 24 -10.97 -4.97 5.98
N PRO A 25 -11.55 -4.78 4.77
CA PRO A 25 -12.99 -4.88 4.59
C PRO A 25 -13.47 -6.33 4.33
N TRP A 26 -12.57 -7.27 4.09
CA TRP A 26 -12.92 -8.61 3.61
C TRP A 26 -13.19 -9.61 4.71
N ASP A 27 -12.42 -9.54 5.79
CA ASP A 27 -12.49 -10.40 6.98
C ASP A 27 -12.23 -9.53 8.22
N PRO A 28 -13.13 -9.52 9.23
CA PRO A 28 -12.94 -8.69 10.43
C PRO A 28 -11.73 -9.10 11.28
N GLY A 29 -11.23 -10.32 11.12
CA GLY A 29 -10.01 -10.81 11.79
C GLY A 29 -8.71 -10.55 11.04
N ALA A 30 -8.79 -9.98 9.82
CA ALA A 30 -7.66 -9.82 8.94
C ALA A 30 -7.31 -8.34 8.67
N GLN A 31 -6.01 -8.11 8.45
CA GLN A 31 -5.50 -6.81 8.05
C GLN A 31 -5.79 -6.52 6.57
N HIS A 32 -5.99 -5.24 6.22
CA HIS A 32 -5.80 -4.72 4.87
C HIS A 32 -4.33 -4.88 4.48
N ALA A 33 -4.02 -5.29 3.24
CA ALA A 33 -2.64 -5.60 2.88
C ALA A 33 -1.71 -4.35 2.79
N GLY A 34 -2.25 -3.15 2.77
CA GLY A 34 -1.47 -1.90 2.79
C GLY A 34 -0.57 -1.74 4.01
N PRO A 35 -1.08 -1.77 5.25
CA PRO A 35 -0.26 -1.69 6.46
C PRO A 35 0.87 -2.74 6.53
N PRO A 36 0.65 -4.06 6.34
CA PRO A 36 1.75 -5.02 6.37
C PRO A 36 2.73 -4.84 5.20
N SER A 37 2.30 -4.39 4.02
CA SER A 37 3.22 -4.01 2.93
C SER A 37 4.11 -2.83 3.33
N ALA A 38 3.56 -1.83 4.01
CA ALA A 38 4.35 -0.71 4.53
C ALA A 38 5.27 -1.13 5.68
N LEU A 39 4.87 -2.08 6.52
CA LEU A 39 5.72 -2.62 7.58
C LEU A 39 6.91 -3.41 7.01
N LEU A 40 6.71 -4.14 5.90
CA LEU A 40 7.80 -4.72 5.12
C LEU A 40 8.68 -3.61 4.51
N GLY A 41 8.09 -2.50 4.06
CA GLY A 41 8.80 -1.29 3.62
C GLY A 41 9.68 -0.71 4.72
N TRP A 42 9.17 -0.63 5.96
CA TRP A 42 9.92 -0.20 7.14
C TRP A 42 11.18 -1.07 7.34
N ALA A 43 11.05 -2.40 7.26
CA ALA A 43 12.19 -3.31 7.38
C ALA A 43 13.20 -3.14 6.23
N ILE A 44 12.73 -2.89 5.00
CA ILE A 44 13.57 -2.64 3.82
C ILE A 44 14.36 -1.33 3.98
N GLU A 45 13.76 -0.29 4.57
CA GLU A 45 14.42 0.98 4.87
C GLU A 45 15.49 0.85 5.97
N GLY A 46 15.38 -0.15 6.83
CA GLY A 46 16.41 -0.52 7.83
C GLY A 46 17.65 -1.25 7.25
N LEU A 47 17.66 -1.57 5.95
CA LEU A 47 18.81 -2.23 5.33
C LEU A 47 20.03 -1.32 5.25
N PRO A 48 21.26 -1.86 5.29
CA PRO A 48 22.48 -1.07 5.17
C PRO A 48 22.48 -0.15 3.93
N GLU A 49 23.06 1.03 4.06
CA GLU A 49 23.20 2.04 3.00
C GLU A 49 21.86 2.53 2.41
N SER A 50 20.73 2.37 3.12
CA SER A 50 19.42 2.71 2.55
C SER A 50 19.28 4.17 2.15
N GLU A 51 19.97 5.11 2.78
CA GLU A 51 19.99 6.54 2.42
C GLU A 51 20.60 6.80 1.04
N GLU A 52 21.46 5.90 0.54
CA GLU A 52 22.09 6.01 -0.76
C GLU A 52 21.29 5.35 -1.89
N PHE A 53 20.22 4.63 -1.54
CA PHE A 53 19.42 3.86 -2.49
C PHE A 53 17.95 4.25 -2.43
N GLN A 54 17.29 4.20 -3.59
CA GLN A 54 15.85 4.33 -3.72
C GLN A 54 15.26 2.99 -4.16
N VAL A 55 14.16 2.58 -3.54
CA VAL A 55 13.35 1.45 -4.03
C VAL A 55 12.78 1.83 -5.39
N GLY A 56 13.17 1.10 -6.43
CA GLY A 56 12.66 1.27 -7.78
C GLY A 56 11.49 0.33 -8.09
N ARG A 57 11.49 -0.87 -7.48
CA ARG A 57 10.37 -1.81 -7.56
C ARG A 57 10.34 -2.70 -6.33
N VAL A 58 9.14 -2.97 -5.83
CA VAL A 58 8.88 -4.03 -4.85
C VAL A 58 7.63 -4.80 -5.26
N THR A 59 7.69 -6.12 -5.17
CA THR A 59 6.55 -7.05 -5.32
C THR A 59 6.32 -7.71 -3.97
N PHE A 60 5.09 -7.68 -3.51
CA PHE A 60 4.60 -8.38 -2.34
C PHE A 60 3.76 -9.56 -2.78
N GLU A 61 4.08 -10.75 -2.28
CA GLU A 61 3.29 -11.97 -2.41
C GLU A 61 2.50 -12.16 -1.13
N ILE A 62 1.18 -12.19 -1.21
CA ILE A 62 0.29 -12.41 -0.06
C ILE A 62 -0.02 -13.90 -0.01
N LEU A 63 0.75 -14.64 0.79
CA LEU A 63 0.65 -16.10 0.86
C LEU A 63 -0.54 -16.55 1.69
N ARG A 64 -0.93 -15.75 2.68
CA ARG A 64 -2.06 -15.99 3.58
C ARG A 64 -2.67 -14.67 4.02
N SER A 65 -3.92 -14.72 4.48
CA SER A 65 -4.55 -13.61 5.20
C SER A 65 -3.69 -13.23 6.42
N VAL A 66 -3.36 -11.96 6.57
CA VAL A 66 -2.56 -11.47 7.70
C VAL A 66 -3.49 -11.20 8.87
N PRO A 67 -3.39 -11.91 10.00
CA PRO A 67 -4.29 -11.72 11.15
C PRO A 67 -3.98 -10.40 11.87
N ILE A 68 -4.98 -9.87 12.60
CA ILE A 68 -4.78 -8.76 13.56
C ILE A 68 -4.16 -9.36 14.84
N ALA A 69 -2.86 -9.62 14.77
CA ALA A 69 -2.08 -10.29 15.80
C ALA A 69 -0.62 -9.80 15.75
N PRO A 70 0.23 -10.14 16.73
CA PRO A 70 1.66 -9.84 16.66
C PRO A 70 2.33 -10.51 15.47
N VAL A 71 3.08 -9.72 14.70
CA VAL A 71 3.86 -10.18 13.53
C VAL A 71 5.32 -9.78 13.66
N ARG A 72 6.19 -10.48 12.95
CA ARG A 72 7.61 -10.15 12.80
C ARG A 72 7.90 -9.79 11.36
N VAL A 73 8.82 -8.85 11.15
CA VAL A 73 9.36 -8.53 9.83
C VAL A 73 10.86 -8.63 9.83
N ASP A 74 11.40 -9.22 8.79
CA ASP A 74 12.83 -9.36 8.53
C ASP A 74 13.12 -8.95 7.10
N ALA A 75 14.27 -8.28 6.86
CA ALA A 75 14.72 -7.91 5.54
C ALA A 75 16.20 -8.19 5.37
N ARG A 76 16.61 -8.48 4.14
CA ARG A 76 18.02 -8.72 3.79
C ARG A 76 18.35 -8.23 2.38
N VAL A 77 19.61 -7.89 2.18
CA VAL A 77 20.14 -7.72 0.83
C VAL A 77 20.42 -9.11 0.24
N ALA A 78 19.56 -9.55 -0.68
CA ALA A 78 19.67 -10.87 -1.30
C ALA A 78 20.72 -10.89 -2.43
N ARG A 79 20.92 -9.75 -3.13
CA ARG A 79 21.99 -9.56 -4.10
C ARG A 79 22.66 -8.22 -3.88
N PRO A 80 23.87 -8.18 -3.36
CA PRO A 80 24.63 -6.93 -3.21
C PRO A 80 25.06 -6.37 -4.58
N GLY A 81 25.36 -5.07 -4.62
CA GLY A 81 25.84 -4.39 -5.81
C GLY A 81 26.03 -2.91 -5.58
N ARG A 82 27.00 -2.31 -6.27
CA ARG A 82 27.37 -0.90 -6.07
C ARG A 82 26.31 0.09 -6.57
N ARG A 83 25.55 -0.26 -7.62
CA ARG A 83 24.55 0.62 -8.26
C ARG A 83 23.13 0.08 -8.11
N VAL A 84 22.98 -1.23 -8.07
CA VAL A 84 21.70 -1.92 -8.02
C VAL A 84 21.81 -3.07 -7.05
N GLN A 85 20.88 -3.15 -6.11
CA GLN A 85 20.81 -4.23 -5.12
C GLN A 85 19.42 -4.87 -5.18
N MET A 86 19.35 -6.19 -5.00
CA MET A 86 18.10 -6.87 -4.77
C MET A 86 17.93 -7.12 -3.27
N PHE A 87 16.76 -6.83 -2.76
CA PHE A 87 16.36 -7.15 -1.39
C PHE A 87 15.24 -8.18 -1.37
N GLU A 88 15.14 -8.87 -0.25
CA GLU A 88 14.02 -9.72 0.15
C GLU A 88 13.60 -9.35 1.55
N ALA A 89 12.30 -9.44 1.83
CA ALA A 89 11.76 -9.29 3.17
C ALA A 89 10.60 -10.28 3.37
N GLU A 90 10.38 -10.67 4.62
CA GLU A 90 9.31 -11.57 5.03
C GLU A 90 8.56 -10.99 6.22
N LEU A 91 7.24 -11.17 6.22
CA LEU A 91 6.37 -10.94 7.35
C LEU A 91 5.83 -12.28 7.80
N SER A 92 6.01 -12.59 9.07
CA SER A 92 5.59 -13.87 9.67
C SER A 92 4.79 -13.65 10.94
N GLU A 93 3.98 -14.63 11.31
CA GLU A 93 3.42 -14.71 12.65
C GLU A 93 4.51 -14.84 13.72
N ALA A 94 4.17 -14.55 14.97
CA ALA A 94 5.07 -14.79 16.10
C ALA A 94 5.53 -16.25 16.20
N GLY A 95 4.72 -17.21 15.72
CA GLY A 95 5.03 -18.63 15.61
C GLY A 95 5.93 -19.04 14.45
N GLY A 96 6.28 -18.11 13.55
CA GLY A 96 7.22 -18.31 12.45
C GLY A 96 6.59 -18.68 11.10
N GLU A 97 5.25 -18.81 10.99
CA GLU A 97 4.61 -19.01 9.69
C GLU A 97 4.71 -17.73 8.84
N VAL A 98 5.22 -17.86 7.61
CA VAL A 98 5.36 -16.73 6.68
C VAL A 98 4.02 -16.41 6.05
N LEU A 99 3.56 -15.17 6.22
CA LEU A 99 2.28 -14.66 5.72
C LEU A 99 2.44 -13.85 4.44
N MET A 100 3.51 -13.05 4.35
CA MET A 100 3.83 -12.26 3.16
C MET A 100 5.32 -12.32 2.87
N ARG A 101 5.66 -12.20 1.59
CA ARG A 101 7.02 -12.01 1.11
C ARG A 101 7.12 -10.77 0.25
N ALA A 102 8.24 -10.07 0.35
CA ALA A 102 8.56 -8.98 -0.54
C ALA A 102 9.89 -9.25 -1.23
N ARG A 103 9.95 -8.93 -2.52
CA ARG A 103 11.19 -8.93 -3.30
C ARG A 103 11.26 -7.69 -4.17
N GLY A 104 12.39 -7.01 -4.17
CA GLY A 104 12.50 -5.79 -4.93
C GLY A 104 13.91 -5.41 -5.32
N TRP A 105 13.97 -4.31 -6.04
CA TRP A 105 15.19 -3.69 -6.48
C TRP A 105 15.30 -2.29 -5.88
N ARG A 106 16.48 -1.96 -5.34
CA ARG A 106 16.85 -0.61 -4.98
C ARG A 106 18.04 -0.16 -5.84
N ILE A 107 17.99 1.09 -6.26
CA ILE A 107 18.94 1.69 -7.18
C ILE A 107 19.63 2.84 -6.48
N ARG A 108 20.96 2.91 -6.59
CA ARG A 108 21.75 3.98 -5.99
C ARG A 108 21.35 5.32 -6.60
N ILE A 109 21.02 6.27 -5.75
CA ILE A 109 20.64 7.63 -6.14
C ILE A 109 21.86 8.31 -6.78
N ALA A 110 21.65 8.94 -7.92
CA ALA A 110 22.67 9.72 -8.62
C ALA A 110 22.04 10.99 -9.20
N LYS A 111 22.76 12.09 -9.13
CA LYS A 111 22.37 13.32 -9.83
C LYS A 111 22.81 13.21 -11.29
N LEU A 112 21.84 13.21 -12.20
CA LEU A 112 22.05 13.15 -13.64
C LEU A 112 21.52 14.41 -14.30
N ASP A 113 22.23 14.91 -15.29
CA ASP A 113 21.77 15.95 -16.20
C ASP A 113 21.10 15.26 -17.40
N LEU A 114 19.79 15.18 -17.37
CA LEU A 114 19.00 14.53 -18.42
C LEU A 114 18.48 15.56 -19.41
N PRO A 115 18.46 15.25 -20.73
CA PRO A 115 17.83 16.10 -21.72
C PRO A 115 16.37 16.38 -21.36
N GLY A 116 15.92 17.64 -21.45
CA GLY A 116 14.57 18.06 -21.07
C GLY A 116 13.48 17.31 -21.82
N GLU A 117 13.71 16.96 -23.10
CA GLU A 117 12.82 16.16 -23.94
C GLU A 117 12.65 14.71 -23.48
N ALA A 118 13.57 14.21 -22.66
CA ALA A 118 13.45 12.87 -22.05
C ALA A 118 12.55 12.88 -20.79
N LEU A 119 12.25 14.06 -20.23
CA LEU A 119 11.47 14.22 -19.03
C LEU A 119 9.99 14.43 -19.40
N VAL A 120 9.21 13.37 -19.32
CA VAL A 120 7.76 13.43 -19.57
C VAL A 120 7.07 14.06 -18.35
N ALA A 121 6.54 15.27 -18.53
CA ALA A 121 5.72 15.90 -17.50
C ALA A 121 4.39 15.12 -17.34
N SER A 122 4.03 14.85 -16.11
CA SER A 122 2.74 14.24 -15.77
C SER A 122 1.99 15.19 -14.83
N GLN A 123 0.79 15.59 -15.22
CA GLN A 123 -0.07 16.39 -14.36
C GLN A 123 -0.66 15.48 -13.28
N PRO A 124 -0.71 15.94 -12.02
CA PRO A 124 -1.47 15.22 -10.99
C PRO A 124 -2.98 15.34 -11.27
N PRO A 125 -3.81 14.45 -10.71
CA PRO A 125 -5.26 14.64 -10.69
C PRO A 125 -5.63 15.92 -9.91
N PRO A 126 -6.91 16.37 -9.96
CA PRO A 126 -7.39 17.48 -9.13
C PRO A 126 -6.93 17.30 -7.68
N PRO A 127 -6.58 18.37 -6.96
CA PRO A 127 -5.98 18.26 -5.63
C PRO A 127 -6.98 17.72 -4.59
N PRO A 128 -6.50 17.21 -3.44
CA PRO A 128 -7.36 16.58 -2.42
C PRO A 128 -8.43 17.53 -1.84
N GLU A 129 -8.22 18.85 -1.90
CA GLU A 129 -9.17 19.87 -1.47
C GLU A 129 -10.47 19.87 -2.33
N ASP A 130 -10.35 19.48 -3.58
CA ASP A 130 -11.51 19.36 -4.51
C ASP A 130 -12.22 18.00 -4.36
N GLY A 131 -11.65 17.08 -3.56
CA GLY A 131 -12.18 15.75 -3.33
C GLY A 131 -13.24 15.70 -2.24
N THR A 132 -14.06 14.65 -2.30
CA THR A 132 -15.09 14.35 -1.30
C THR A 132 -14.79 13.06 -0.55
N ASP A 133 -15.31 12.97 0.68
CA ASP A 133 -15.38 11.70 1.41
C ASP A 133 -16.58 10.91 0.86
N ALA A 134 -16.31 9.81 0.17
CA ALA A 134 -17.35 8.96 -0.45
C ALA A 134 -17.75 7.77 0.43
N GLY A 135 -17.42 7.82 1.73
CA GLY A 135 -17.68 6.73 2.67
C GLY A 135 -16.75 5.53 2.46
N PHE A 136 -17.18 4.37 2.94
CA PHE A 136 -16.41 3.12 2.85
C PHE A 136 -17.37 1.94 2.64
N PHE A 137 -16.83 0.74 2.39
CA PHE A 137 -17.64 -0.48 2.34
C PHE A 137 -18.40 -0.69 3.66
N PRO A 138 -19.66 -1.16 3.61
CA PRO A 138 -20.50 -1.32 4.79
C PRO A 138 -20.12 -2.56 5.61
N THR A 139 -18.95 -2.53 6.24
CA THR A 139 -18.42 -3.62 7.07
C THR A 139 -19.06 -3.68 8.45
N GLY A 140 -19.60 -2.57 8.94
CA GLY A 140 -20.12 -2.42 10.31
C GLY A 140 -19.04 -2.16 11.36
N GLU A 141 -17.76 -2.14 10.98
CA GLU A 141 -16.63 -1.91 11.88
C GLU A 141 -16.36 -0.41 12.08
N GLU A 142 -16.22 0.03 13.34
CA GLU A 142 -15.90 1.41 13.66
C GLU A 142 -14.44 1.74 13.35
N HIS A 143 -13.53 0.77 13.62
CA HIS A 143 -12.09 0.91 13.44
C HIS A 143 -11.56 -0.02 12.35
N GLY A 144 -10.64 0.49 11.55
CA GLY A 144 -9.98 -0.23 10.48
C GLY A 144 -9.13 0.69 9.62
N TYR A 145 -8.61 0.17 8.52
CA TYR A 145 -7.86 0.94 7.55
C TYR A 145 -8.59 2.24 7.14
N HIS A 146 -9.89 2.16 6.90
CA HIS A 146 -10.72 3.29 6.51
C HIS A 146 -10.76 4.42 7.55
N SER A 147 -10.69 4.11 8.84
CA SER A 147 -10.68 5.13 9.91
C SER A 147 -9.29 5.72 10.14
N ALA A 148 -8.24 4.94 9.86
CA ALA A 148 -6.84 5.34 9.98
C ALA A 148 -6.33 6.16 8.79
N MET A 149 -7.04 6.12 7.67
CA MET A 149 -6.72 6.89 6.46
C MET A 149 -7.72 8.01 6.24
N GLU A 150 -7.26 9.15 5.76
CA GLU A 150 -8.10 10.15 5.11
C GLU A 150 -8.14 9.85 3.62
N ILE A 151 -9.34 9.69 3.07
CA ILE A 151 -9.54 9.34 1.66
C ILE A 151 -10.43 10.40 1.02
N ARG A 152 -9.96 11.03 -0.05
CA ARG A 152 -10.66 12.07 -0.80
C ARG A 152 -10.80 11.64 -2.25
N PHE A 153 -12.01 11.32 -2.68
CA PHE A 153 -12.30 10.98 -4.07
C PHE A 153 -12.47 12.25 -4.91
N VAL A 154 -11.71 12.33 -6.00
CA VAL A 154 -11.85 13.35 -7.04
C VAL A 154 -12.58 12.79 -8.27
N ALA A 155 -12.70 11.45 -8.36
CA ALA A 155 -13.57 10.76 -9.31
C ALA A 155 -13.92 9.37 -8.77
N GLY A 156 -15.17 8.92 -8.95
CA GLY A 156 -15.69 7.64 -8.48
C GLY A 156 -15.83 7.57 -6.94
N GLY A 157 -15.94 6.35 -6.41
CA GLY A 157 -16.11 6.11 -4.98
C GLY A 157 -16.18 4.61 -4.66
N PHE A 158 -16.04 4.21 -3.41
CA PHE A 158 -16.09 2.79 -2.99
C PHE A 158 -17.35 2.03 -3.40
N LEU A 159 -18.47 2.72 -3.52
CA LEU A 159 -19.78 2.14 -3.86
C LEU A 159 -20.21 2.48 -5.28
N GLU A 160 -19.37 3.15 -6.06
CA GLU A 160 -19.59 3.49 -7.46
C GLU A 160 -18.77 2.55 -8.34
N PRO A 161 -19.40 1.59 -9.07
CA PRO A 161 -18.63 0.65 -9.89
C PRO A 161 -17.86 1.33 -11.01
N GLY A 162 -16.57 1.05 -11.12
CA GLY A 162 -15.74 1.54 -12.21
C GLY A 162 -14.42 2.18 -11.76
N PRO A 163 -13.68 2.80 -12.69
CA PRO A 163 -12.46 3.51 -12.39
C PRO A 163 -12.68 4.65 -11.40
N ALA A 164 -11.68 4.87 -10.53
CA ALA A 164 -11.75 5.93 -9.55
C ALA A 164 -10.38 6.55 -9.29
N THR A 165 -10.41 7.81 -8.88
CA THR A 165 -9.22 8.57 -8.48
C THR A 165 -9.43 9.11 -7.08
N ALA A 166 -8.55 8.75 -6.16
CA ALA A 166 -8.59 9.21 -4.78
C ALA A 166 -7.22 9.64 -4.28
N TRP A 167 -7.23 10.60 -3.37
CA TRP A 167 -6.09 10.98 -2.55
C TRP A 167 -6.17 10.32 -1.19
N LEU A 168 -5.06 9.77 -0.71
CA LEU A 168 -4.95 9.10 0.55
C LEU A 168 -3.87 9.74 1.42
N ARG A 169 -4.19 9.94 2.69
CA ARG A 169 -3.27 10.43 3.71
C ARG A 169 -3.43 9.62 4.98
N MET A 170 -2.32 9.24 5.60
CA MET A 170 -2.32 8.57 6.89
C MET A 170 -2.75 9.57 7.99
N ARG A 171 -3.76 9.21 8.79
CA ARG A 171 -4.19 9.95 10.00
C ARG A 171 -3.37 9.54 11.21
N GLN A 172 -2.87 8.30 11.18
CA GLN A 172 -2.09 7.69 12.25
C GLN A 172 -0.77 7.17 11.68
N PRO A 173 0.33 7.18 12.45
CA PRO A 173 1.61 6.64 12.01
C PRO A 173 1.54 5.13 11.78
N LEU A 174 2.49 4.62 11.00
CA LEU A 174 2.62 3.17 10.76
C LEU A 174 3.00 2.44 12.05
N VAL A 175 4.04 2.94 12.71
CA VAL A 175 4.54 2.42 13.99
C VAL A 175 4.43 3.52 15.05
N ALA A 176 3.95 3.17 16.23
CA ALA A 176 3.76 4.13 17.32
C ALA A 176 5.07 4.86 17.66
N GLY A 177 5.00 6.19 17.69
CA GLY A 177 6.15 7.06 17.99
C GLY A 177 7.12 7.30 16.83
N GLU A 178 6.84 6.78 15.63
CA GLU A 178 7.68 6.98 14.45
C GLU A 178 6.94 7.80 13.38
N GLU A 179 7.62 8.76 12.74
CA GLU A 179 7.05 9.48 11.60
C GLU A 179 7.07 8.59 10.33
N PRO A 180 5.94 8.45 9.62
CA PRO A 180 5.90 7.66 8.40
C PRO A 180 6.82 8.22 7.31
N THR A 181 7.61 7.37 6.69
CA THR A 181 8.47 7.74 5.57
C THR A 181 7.66 7.90 4.27
N PRO A 182 8.24 8.54 3.24
CA PRO A 182 7.61 8.60 1.91
C PRO A 182 7.32 7.20 1.32
N LEU A 183 8.19 6.21 1.54
CA LEU A 183 7.95 4.84 1.07
C LEU A 183 6.77 4.21 1.80
N GLN A 184 6.71 4.32 3.12
CA GLN A 184 5.62 3.77 3.94
C GLN A 184 4.27 4.36 3.54
N ARG A 185 4.17 5.69 3.38
CA ARG A 185 2.95 6.36 2.91
C ARG A 185 2.50 5.84 1.56
N THR A 186 3.44 5.63 0.63
CA THR A 186 3.13 5.09 -0.69
C THR A 186 2.62 3.66 -0.61
N LEU A 187 3.26 2.80 0.18
CA LEU A 187 2.89 1.38 0.26
C LEU A 187 1.55 1.17 0.97
N VAL A 188 1.25 1.95 2.03
CA VAL A 188 -0.08 1.93 2.67
C VAL A 188 -1.16 2.31 1.68
N ALA A 189 -0.92 3.32 0.82
CA ALA A 189 -1.91 3.80 -0.15
C ALA A 189 -2.03 2.92 -1.40
N ALA A 190 -0.92 2.33 -1.87
CA ALA A 190 -0.88 1.62 -3.15
C ALA A 190 -1.78 0.37 -3.21
N ASP A 191 -2.05 -0.25 -2.05
CA ASP A 191 -2.87 -1.46 -1.98
C ASP A 191 -4.38 -1.20 -2.14
N VAL A 192 -4.82 0.05 -2.11
CA VAL A 192 -6.25 0.38 -2.16
C VAL A 192 -6.86 0.26 -3.57
N GLY A 193 -6.03 0.07 -4.60
CA GLY A 193 -6.43 0.18 -6.01
C GLY A 193 -7.70 -0.59 -6.36
N ASN A 194 -7.76 -1.89 -6.04
CA ASN A 194 -8.93 -2.72 -6.29
C ASN A 194 -10.17 -2.29 -5.47
N GLY A 195 -9.97 -1.71 -4.29
CA GLY A 195 -11.03 -1.26 -3.42
C GLY A 195 -11.71 0.01 -3.93
N ILE A 196 -10.93 1.05 -4.28
CA ILE A 196 -11.50 2.32 -4.76
C ILE A 196 -12.10 2.22 -6.15
N SER A 197 -11.60 1.33 -7.00
CA SER A 197 -12.08 1.12 -8.37
C SER A 197 -12.89 -0.16 -8.52
N ALA A 198 -13.63 -0.56 -7.49
CA ALA A 198 -14.43 -1.78 -7.46
C ALA A 198 -15.42 -1.83 -8.66
N ALA A 199 -15.25 -2.84 -9.52
CA ALA A 199 -16.11 -3.07 -10.67
C ALA A 199 -17.29 -4.03 -10.36
N LEU A 200 -17.28 -4.63 -9.17
CA LEU A 200 -18.22 -5.66 -8.71
C LEU A 200 -18.89 -5.23 -7.40
N ASP A 201 -20.14 -5.66 -7.22
CA ASP A 201 -20.86 -5.43 -5.96
C ASP A 201 -20.16 -6.17 -4.80
N PHE A 202 -19.64 -5.41 -3.85
CA PHE A 202 -18.97 -5.90 -2.64
C PHE A 202 -19.82 -6.91 -1.84
N ARG A 203 -21.15 -6.80 -1.88
CA ARG A 203 -22.05 -7.70 -1.14
C ARG A 203 -22.17 -9.09 -1.78
N ARG A 204 -21.90 -9.19 -3.08
CA ARG A 204 -22.05 -10.41 -3.87
C ARG A 204 -20.73 -11.08 -4.20
N PHE A 205 -19.68 -10.31 -4.34
CA PHE A 205 -18.40 -10.80 -4.83
C PHE A 205 -17.26 -10.54 -3.84
N LEU A 206 -16.36 -11.50 -3.78
CA LEU A 206 -15.03 -11.35 -3.24
C LEU A 206 -14.08 -11.00 -4.40
N PHE A 207 -13.27 -9.96 -4.25
CA PHE A 207 -12.24 -9.57 -5.22
C PHE A 207 -11.01 -9.09 -4.46
N ILE A 208 -10.18 -10.04 -4.05
CA ILE A 208 -9.02 -9.82 -3.21
C ILE A 208 -7.73 -10.00 -4.02
N ASN A 209 -6.73 -9.20 -3.70
CA ASN A 209 -5.43 -9.32 -4.33
C ASN A 209 -4.60 -10.43 -3.65
N VAL A 210 -3.85 -11.16 -4.48
CA VAL A 210 -2.88 -12.18 -4.04
C VAL A 210 -1.46 -11.65 -4.10
N ASP A 211 -1.25 -10.51 -4.76
CA ASP A 211 0.01 -9.79 -4.85
C ASP A 211 -0.22 -8.26 -4.89
N LEU A 212 0.86 -7.54 -4.74
CA LEU A 212 0.96 -6.11 -5.04
C LEU A 212 2.34 -5.83 -5.58
N THR A 213 2.45 -5.30 -6.79
CA THR A 213 3.71 -4.81 -7.35
C THR A 213 3.68 -3.29 -7.46
N VAL A 214 4.67 -2.62 -6.86
CA VAL A 214 4.83 -1.16 -6.92
C VAL A 214 6.14 -0.81 -7.61
N HIS A 215 6.08 0.02 -8.66
CA HIS A 215 7.21 0.64 -9.30
C HIS A 215 7.26 2.12 -8.95
N LEU A 216 8.43 2.58 -8.49
CA LEU A 216 8.64 3.99 -8.11
C LEU A 216 9.68 4.63 -9.02
N GLU A 217 9.31 5.73 -9.63
CA GLU A 217 10.16 6.59 -10.45
C GLU A 217 10.89 7.60 -9.58
N ARG A 218 10.23 8.05 -8.53
CA ARG A 218 10.75 8.94 -7.49
C ARG A 218 9.98 8.75 -6.18
N MET A 219 10.55 9.19 -5.06
CA MET A 219 9.81 9.26 -3.80
C MET A 219 8.81 10.41 -3.81
N PRO A 220 7.62 10.23 -3.19
CA PRO A 220 6.64 11.29 -3.07
C PRO A 220 7.13 12.43 -2.18
N LYS A 221 6.58 13.61 -2.41
CA LYS A 221 6.70 14.79 -1.55
C LYS A 221 5.36 15.06 -0.87
N GLY A 222 5.41 15.44 0.41
CA GLY A 222 4.21 15.68 1.20
C GLY A 222 3.56 14.40 1.73
N GLU A 223 2.35 14.53 2.25
CA GLU A 223 1.64 13.46 2.96
C GLU A 223 0.60 12.74 2.09
N TRP A 224 0.11 13.41 1.04
CA TRP A 224 -0.91 12.89 0.16
C TRP A 224 -0.34 12.02 -0.94
N ILE A 225 -0.90 10.84 -1.12
CA ILE A 225 -0.65 9.93 -2.25
C ILE A 225 -1.94 9.84 -3.07
N GLY A 226 -1.86 10.26 -4.33
CA GLY A 226 -2.93 10.09 -5.29
C GLY A 226 -2.88 8.71 -5.93
N VAL A 227 -4.02 8.06 -6.04
CA VAL A 227 -4.20 6.74 -6.67
C VAL A 227 -5.30 6.86 -7.72
N ASP A 228 -4.93 6.72 -8.99
CA ASP A 228 -5.86 6.63 -10.12
C ASP A 228 -5.90 5.19 -10.57
N ALA A 229 -7.03 4.50 -10.36
CA ALA A 229 -7.13 3.06 -10.44
C ALA A 229 -8.27 2.57 -11.32
N ALA A 230 -8.07 1.41 -11.95
CA ALA A 230 -9.08 0.66 -12.68
C ALA A 230 -8.99 -0.84 -12.38
N THR A 231 -10.11 -1.44 -11.99
CA THR A 231 -10.24 -2.89 -11.78
C THR A 231 -10.88 -3.56 -12.99
N LEU A 232 -10.22 -4.60 -13.49
CA LEU A 232 -10.58 -5.34 -14.70
C LEU A 232 -10.90 -6.80 -14.36
N PRO A 233 -12.14 -7.11 -13.94
CA PRO A 233 -12.55 -8.49 -13.63
C PRO A 233 -12.74 -9.31 -14.92
N ARG A 234 -12.54 -10.64 -14.82
CA ARG A 234 -12.79 -11.59 -15.91
C ARG A 234 -13.68 -12.73 -15.45
N PRO A 235 -14.51 -13.31 -16.33
CA PRO A 235 -15.51 -14.33 -15.96
C PRO A 235 -14.93 -15.63 -15.38
N LYS A 236 -13.64 -15.88 -15.53
CA LYS A 236 -12.99 -17.10 -15.02
C LYS A 236 -12.36 -16.95 -13.62
N GLY A 237 -12.78 -15.93 -12.86
CA GLY A 237 -12.33 -15.74 -11.47
C GLY A 237 -10.96 -15.07 -11.31
N VAL A 238 -10.41 -14.54 -12.40
CA VAL A 238 -9.16 -13.75 -12.38
C VAL A 238 -9.44 -12.31 -12.76
N GLY A 239 -8.75 -11.38 -12.14
CA GLY A 239 -8.80 -9.97 -12.50
C GLY A 239 -7.46 -9.29 -12.25
N THR A 240 -7.38 -8.02 -12.61
CA THR A 240 -6.27 -7.14 -12.27
C THR A 240 -6.80 -5.79 -11.79
N ALA A 241 -6.06 -5.13 -10.90
CA ALA A 241 -6.25 -3.71 -10.64
C ALA A 241 -4.95 -2.98 -11.00
N GLU A 242 -5.07 -1.97 -11.85
CA GLU A 242 -3.95 -1.11 -12.28
C GLU A 242 -4.11 0.25 -11.65
N SER A 243 -3.00 0.82 -11.15
CA SER A 243 -3.02 2.14 -10.54
C SER A 243 -1.83 2.98 -11.01
N THR A 244 -2.09 4.25 -11.31
CA THR A 244 -1.05 5.27 -11.39
C THR A 244 -0.99 6.00 -10.06
N LEU A 245 0.23 6.17 -9.54
CA LEU A 245 0.48 6.80 -8.24
C LEU A 245 1.00 8.22 -8.45
N PHE A 246 0.52 9.17 -7.64
CA PHE A 246 0.82 10.59 -7.73
C PHE A 246 1.17 11.19 -6.36
N ASP A 247 1.87 12.30 -6.39
CA ASP A 247 1.87 13.34 -5.35
C ASP A 247 1.43 14.67 -5.96
N GLY A 248 1.41 15.74 -5.20
CA GLY A 248 1.03 17.07 -5.70
C GLY A 248 1.92 17.62 -6.82
N GLY A 249 3.10 17.05 -7.05
CA GLY A 249 4.02 17.40 -8.15
C GLY A 249 3.85 16.54 -9.42
N GLY A 250 2.94 15.57 -9.42
CA GLY A 250 2.68 14.68 -10.56
C GLY A 250 2.97 13.21 -10.24
N ARG A 251 3.15 12.41 -11.27
CA ARG A 251 3.33 10.96 -11.16
C ARG A 251 4.59 10.59 -10.37
N ILE A 252 4.44 9.61 -9.49
CA ILE A 252 5.53 9.01 -8.71
C ILE A 252 5.80 7.56 -9.09
N GLY A 253 4.82 6.88 -9.72
CA GLY A 253 4.98 5.48 -10.08
C GLY A 253 3.69 4.80 -10.49
N ARG A 254 3.67 3.48 -10.36
CA ARG A 254 2.52 2.61 -10.67
C ARG A 254 2.41 1.47 -9.67
N ALA A 255 1.19 0.97 -9.49
CA ALA A 255 0.91 -0.26 -8.77
C ALA A 255 0.07 -1.21 -9.64
N LEU A 256 0.24 -2.52 -9.42
CA LEU A 256 -0.50 -3.57 -10.10
C LEU A 256 -0.82 -4.68 -9.09
N GLN A 257 -2.05 -5.19 -9.15
CA GLN A 257 -2.54 -6.27 -8.30
C GLN A 257 -3.15 -7.37 -9.18
N THR A 258 -2.86 -8.63 -8.86
CA THR A 258 -3.59 -9.79 -9.39
C THR A 258 -4.73 -10.13 -8.44
N LEU A 259 -5.94 -10.30 -8.97
CA LEU A 259 -7.14 -10.50 -8.17
C LEU A 259 -7.68 -11.92 -8.31
N LEU A 260 -8.00 -12.53 -7.16
CA LEU A 260 -8.94 -13.64 -7.06
C LEU A 260 -10.35 -13.06 -7.03
N ILE A 261 -11.22 -13.53 -7.92
CA ILE A 261 -12.63 -13.13 -7.98
C ILE A 261 -13.49 -14.37 -7.75
N SER A 262 -14.40 -14.30 -6.80
CA SER A 262 -15.39 -15.36 -6.53
C SER A 262 -16.71 -14.76 -6.06
N GLU A 263 -17.80 -15.52 -6.14
CA GLU A 263 -19.02 -15.23 -5.40
C GLU A 263 -18.79 -15.50 -3.89
N ARG A 264 -19.49 -14.72 -3.04
CA ARG A 264 -19.47 -14.89 -1.58
C ARG A 264 -20.33 -16.05 -1.12
#